data_62c8310d3c0db923d16e05c1172ad5b5
#
_entry.id   62c8310d3c0db923d16e05c1172ad5b5
#
_cell.length_a   1.000
_cell.length_b   1.000
_cell.length_c   1.000
_cell.angle_alpha   90.00
_cell.angle_beta   90.00
_cell.angle_gamma   90.00
#
_symmetry.space_group_name_H-M   'P 1'
#
loop_
_entity.id
_entity.type
_entity.pdbx_description
1 polymer ?
#
loop_
_entity_poly.entity_id
_entity_poly.type
_entity_poly.pdbx_seq_one_letter_code
_entity_poly.pdbx_strand_id
1 'polypeptide(L)'
;VDLIDISGDKVHEWNMPVRPGRDAFLLPNHNLGYNGSHKTSAELYPAWDVWHGGHFMEATSKGDIVWEHEDIYHHHDAQWLENGNLLYTVAAPLPTAPSIQSDIVKEVNRKGEVVWEWKAWEHIDPDEYIAHECFNDDHWPLINGLHQTEDGLVLMSLRTTSGIIAVKKSTGEIVWEFKYPNVAQQHCPVETLDGTILCFDNGNIRPSSIHHS
;
A
#
# COMPACT_ATOMS: atom_id res chain seq x y z
N VAL A 1 11.46 10.00 13.68
CA VAL A 1 11.33 10.35 12.25
C VAL A 1 11.91 11.73 12.07
N ASP A 2 12.81 11.87 11.09
CA ASP A 2 13.45 13.15 10.80
C ASP A 2 12.92 13.73 9.49
N LEU A 3 12.65 15.03 9.50
CA LEU A 3 12.50 15.82 8.29
C LEU A 3 13.88 16.42 7.96
N ILE A 4 14.36 16.16 6.77
CA ILE A 4 15.63 16.69 6.27
C ILE A 4 15.39 17.61 5.08
N ASP A 5 16.21 18.63 4.93
CA ASP A 5 16.18 19.48 3.76
C ASP A 5 16.98 18.86 2.59
N ILE A 6 17.00 19.56 1.45
CA ILE A 6 17.71 19.08 0.25
C ILE A 6 19.24 19.04 0.44
N SER A 7 19.78 19.74 1.45
CA SER A 7 21.21 19.72 1.81
C SER A 7 21.55 18.54 2.73
N GLY A 8 20.52 17.82 3.22
CA GLY A 8 20.66 16.71 4.15
C GLY A 8 20.66 17.15 5.62
N ASP A 9 20.41 18.42 5.90
CA ASP A 9 20.34 18.92 7.28
C ASP A 9 18.98 18.59 7.90
N LYS A 10 18.99 18.13 9.17
CA LYS A 10 17.77 17.88 9.94
C LYS A 10 17.10 19.21 10.28
N VAL A 11 15.87 19.40 9.79
CA VAL A 11 15.06 20.59 10.04
C VAL A 11 13.97 20.37 11.08
N HIS A 12 13.56 19.11 11.29
CA HIS A 12 12.61 18.73 12.34
C HIS A 12 12.76 17.27 12.75
N GLU A 13 12.25 16.92 13.95
CA GLU A 13 12.25 15.56 14.47
C GLU A 13 10.94 15.23 15.21
N TRP A 14 10.37 14.05 14.93
CA TRP A 14 9.27 13.46 15.70
C TRP A 14 9.76 12.21 16.43
N ASN A 15 9.52 12.18 17.75
CA ASN A 15 9.78 11.01 18.60
C ASN A 15 8.47 10.22 18.73
N MET A 16 8.27 9.25 17.84
CA MET A 16 7.05 8.44 17.80
C MET A 16 7.07 7.32 18.86
N PRO A 17 5.88 6.94 19.41
CA PRO A 17 5.80 5.95 20.50
C PRO A 17 6.17 4.53 20.10
N VAL A 18 6.11 4.23 18.80
CA VAL A 18 6.47 2.92 18.22
C VAL A 18 7.44 3.12 17.06
N ARG A 19 8.24 2.09 16.76
CA ARG A 19 9.15 2.13 15.62
C ARG A 19 8.40 2.26 14.29
N PRO A 20 9.04 2.75 13.21
CA PRO A 20 8.44 2.72 11.89
C PRO A 20 8.06 1.29 11.52
N GLY A 21 6.83 1.11 11.07
CA GLY A 21 6.34 -0.13 10.46
C GLY A 21 6.48 -0.07 8.96
N ARG A 22 6.12 1.08 8.38
CA ARG A 22 6.12 1.32 6.93
C ARG A 22 6.49 2.77 6.63
N ASP A 23 5.53 3.60 6.32
CA ASP A 23 5.69 4.89 5.70
C ASP A 23 5.49 6.04 6.69
N ALA A 24 6.00 7.20 6.33
CA ALA A 24 5.73 8.45 7.02
C ALA A 24 5.56 9.57 5.99
N PHE A 25 4.53 10.39 6.16
CA PHE A 25 4.16 11.45 5.23
C PHE A 25 4.03 12.79 5.95
N LEU A 26 4.52 13.85 5.33
CA LEU A 26 4.19 15.20 5.76
C LEU A 26 2.83 15.56 5.15
N LEU A 27 1.81 15.72 6.01
CA LEU A 27 0.46 16.02 5.59
C LEU A 27 0.30 17.52 5.23
N PRO A 28 -0.72 17.92 4.44
CA PRO A 28 -0.93 19.32 4.07
C PRO A 28 -1.08 20.28 5.25
N ASN A 29 -1.55 19.80 6.40
CA ASN A 29 -1.66 20.55 7.65
C ASN A 29 -0.34 20.62 8.45
N HIS A 30 0.77 20.18 7.88
CA HIS A 30 2.11 20.06 8.49
C HIS A 30 2.20 19.06 9.65
N ASN A 31 1.21 18.22 9.85
CA ASN A 31 1.30 17.07 10.74
C ASN A 31 2.04 15.91 10.06
N LEU A 32 2.58 15.00 10.87
CA LEU A 32 3.15 13.75 10.40
C LEU A 32 2.04 12.70 10.33
N GLY A 33 1.76 12.16 9.15
CA GLY A 33 1.08 10.88 8.98
C GLY A 33 2.09 9.75 9.15
N TYR A 34 1.85 8.81 10.04
CA TYR A 34 2.80 7.79 10.43
C TYR A 34 2.18 6.40 10.48
N ASN A 35 2.78 5.47 9.75
CA ASN A 35 2.42 4.06 9.79
C ASN A 35 3.42 3.31 10.68
N GLY A 36 3.09 3.24 11.94
CA GLY A 36 3.90 2.63 12.98
C GLY A 36 3.75 1.11 13.03
N SER A 37 4.73 0.46 13.64
CA SER A 37 4.73 -0.99 13.85
C SER A 37 3.69 -1.41 14.88
N HIS A 38 2.87 -2.41 14.52
CA HIS A 38 1.93 -3.04 15.42
C HIS A 38 2.48 -4.39 15.92
N LYS A 39 2.58 -4.56 17.23
CA LYS A 39 3.20 -5.75 17.84
C LYS A 39 2.48 -7.05 17.47
N THR A 40 1.15 -7.04 17.49
CA THR A 40 0.34 -8.23 17.19
C THR A 40 0.37 -8.59 15.70
N SER A 41 0.56 -7.61 14.81
CA SER A 41 0.73 -7.86 13.38
C SER A 41 1.94 -8.77 13.09
N ALA A 42 3.03 -8.58 13.84
CA ALA A 42 4.22 -9.44 13.75
C ALA A 42 3.93 -10.90 14.07
N GLU A 43 3.05 -11.16 15.03
CA GLU A 43 2.67 -12.51 15.45
C GLU A 43 1.79 -13.22 14.42
N LEU A 44 0.94 -12.46 13.71
CA LEU A 44 0.04 -12.99 12.67
C LEU A 44 0.78 -13.41 11.40
N TYR A 45 1.87 -12.71 11.07
CA TYR A 45 2.64 -12.92 9.84
C TYR A 45 4.13 -13.14 10.12
N PRO A 46 4.52 -14.26 10.77
CA PRO A 46 5.92 -14.50 11.14
C PRO A 46 6.89 -14.49 9.95
N ALA A 47 6.43 -14.93 8.77
CA ALA A 47 7.21 -14.89 7.54
C ALA A 47 7.46 -13.45 7.04
N TRP A 48 6.74 -12.48 7.56
CA TRP A 48 6.81 -11.07 7.19
C TRP A 48 7.39 -10.20 8.30
N ASP A 49 8.31 -10.75 9.04
CA ASP A 49 8.94 -10.16 10.24
C ASP A 49 9.45 -8.71 10.04
N VAL A 50 9.66 -8.30 8.80
CA VAL A 50 10.09 -6.95 8.39
C VAL A 50 8.91 -6.00 8.11
N TRP A 51 7.65 -6.52 8.03
CA TRP A 51 6.51 -5.84 7.43
C TRP A 51 5.41 -5.44 8.43
N HIS A 52 5.80 -4.94 9.58
CA HIS A 52 4.89 -4.62 10.68
C HIS A 52 4.43 -3.17 10.65
N GLY A 53 3.40 -2.90 9.86
CA GLY A 53 2.62 -1.67 9.96
C GLY A 53 1.33 -1.89 10.75
N GLY A 54 0.37 -0.98 10.59
CA GLY A 54 -1.00 -1.12 11.09
C GLY A 54 -1.31 -0.35 12.37
N HIS A 55 -0.36 0.40 12.91
CA HIS A 55 -0.62 1.42 13.91
C HIS A 55 -0.48 2.80 13.26
N PHE A 56 -1.56 3.28 12.67
CA PHE A 56 -1.61 4.56 11.97
C PHE A 56 -1.81 5.69 12.95
N MET A 57 -1.00 6.73 12.86
CA MET A 57 -1.04 7.89 13.73
C MET A 57 -0.92 9.17 12.93
N GLU A 58 -1.59 10.23 13.39
CA GLU A 58 -1.30 11.59 12.98
C GLU A 58 -0.74 12.35 14.18
N ALA A 59 0.47 12.90 14.02
CA ALA A 59 1.16 13.66 15.06
C ALA A 59 1.36 15.11 14.64
N THR A 60 1.11 16.05 15.55
CA THR A 60 1.44 17.47 15.32
C THR A 60 2.95 17.68 15.22
N SER A 61 3.38 18.86 14.77
CA SER A 61 4.80 19.23 14.79
C SER A 61 5.43 19.22 16.18
N LYS A 62 4.63 19.20 17.26
CA LYS A 62 5.11 19.08 18.65
C LYS A 62 5.20 17.63 19.12
N GLY A 63 4.76 16.66 18.31
CA GLY A 63 4.73 15.25 18.64
C GLY A 63 3.45 14.79 19.36
N ASP A 64 2.44 15.67 19.52
CA ASP A 64 1.16 15.30 20.10
C ASP A 64 0.38 14.43 19.09
N ILE A 65 -0.06 13.24 19.50
CA ILE A 65 -0.91 12.38 18.69
C ILE A 65 -2.33 12.93 18.69
N VAL A 66 -2.84 13.25 17.51
CA VAL A 66 -4.18 13.86 17.33
C VAL A 66 -5.19 12.92 16.66
N TRP A 67 -4.71 11.82 16.13
CA TRP A 67 -5.55 10.75 15.57
C TRP A 67 -4.79 9.43 15.56
N GLU A 68 -5.50 8.34 15.81
CA GLU A 68 -5.00 6.96 15.75
C GLU A 68 -6.03 6.03 15.12
N HIS A 69 -5.52 5.02 14.40
CA HIS A 69 -6.30 3.89 13.90
C HIS A 69 -5.41 2.65 13.88
N GLU A 70 -5.97 1.50 14.27
CA GLU A 70 -5.25 0.24 14.26
C GLU A 70 -5.95 -0.79 13.38
N ASP A 71 -5.18 -1.48 12.52
CA ASP A 71 -5.61 -2.68 11.83
C ASP A 71 -4.44 -3.68 11.80
N ILE A 72 -4.56 -4.74 12.59
CA ILE A 72 -3.51 -5.76 12.76
C ILE A 72 -3.27 -6.59 11.51
N TYR A 73 -4.20 -6.56 10.54
CA TYR A 73 -4.09 -7.26 9.26
C TYR A 73 -3.44 -6.40 8.17
N HIS A 74 -3.08 -5.15 8.50
CA HIS A 74 -2.41 -4.26 7.55
C HIS A 74 -1.05 -4.82 7.09
N HIS A 75 -0.81 -4.67 5.81
CA HIS A 75 0.48 -4.95 5.18
C HIS A 75 0.78 -3.89 4.10
N HIS A 76 2.02 -3.79 3.71
CA HIS A 76 2.58 -3.01 2.62
C HIS A 76 2.27 -1.51 2.64
N ASP A 77 1.13 -1.01 2.16
CA ASP A 77 1.01 0.39 1.79
C ASP A 77 -0.24 1.07 2.35
N ALA A 78 -0.13 2.37 2.60
CA ALA A 78 -1.19 3.23 3.06
C ALA A 78 -1.01 4.66 2.54
N GLN A 79 -2.12 5.35 2.27
CA GLN A 79 -2.14 6.74 1.82
C GLN A 79 -3.15 7.55 2.62
N TRP A 80 -2.71 8.69 3.18
CA TRP A 80 -3.63 9.71 3.69
C TRP A 80 -4.20 10.49 2.51
N LEU A 81 -5.53 10.51 2.43
CA LEU A 81 -6.26 11.16 1.35
C LEU A 81 -6.53 12.64 1.68
N GLU A 82 -6.79 13.45 0.66
CA GLU A 82 -7.10 14.88 0.82
C GLU A 82 -8.34 15.15 1.68
N ASN A 83 -9.32 14.24 1.67
CA ASN A 83 -10.50 14.30 2.53
C ASN A 83 -10.22 13.95 4.00
N GLY A 84 -8.97 13.66 4.35
CA GLY A 84 -8.51 13.28 5.67
C GLY A 84 -8.73 11.81 6.03
N ASN A 85 -9.27 11.00 5.13
CA ASN A 85 -9.39 9.56 5.31
C ASN A 85 -8.05 8.86 5.10
N LEU A 86 -7.96 7.60 5.53
CA LEU A 86 -6.82 6.72 5.31
C LEU A 86 -7.23 5.58 4.38
N LEU A 87 -6.50 5.41 3.28
CA LEU A 87 -6.59 4.29 2.34
C LEU A 87 -5.43 3.33 2.62
N TYR A 88 -5.68 2.01 2.79
CA TYR A 88 -4.63 1.05 3.10
C TYR A 88 -4.99 -0.38 2.72
N THR A 89 -3.97 -1.25 2.65
CA THR A 89 -4.13 -2.67 2.36
C THR A 89 -4.20 -3.51 3.63
N VAL A 90 -5.03 -4.55 3.61
CA VAL A 90 -5.07 -5.60 4.63
C VAL A 90 -5.10 -6.98 3.99
N ALA A 91 -4.50 -7.97 4.65
CA ALA A 91 -4.59 -9.37 4.24
C ALA A 91 -5.82 -10.04 4.85
N ALA A 92 -6.42 -10.94 4.08
CA ALA A 92 -7.50 -11.82 4.53
C ALA A 92 -7.38 -13.18 3.82
N PRO A 93 -7.84 -14.28 4.43
CA PRO A 93 -7.87 -15.57 3.76
C PRO A 93 -8.68 -15.52 2.48
N LEU A 94 -8.15 -16.08 1.38
CA LEU A 94 -8.87 -16.24 0.13
C LEU A 94 -10.06 -17.18 0.34
N PRO A 95 -11.32 -16.77 0.08
CA PRO A 95 -12.50 -17.59 0.43
C PRO A 95 -12.52 -18.98 -0.21
N THR A 96 -11.98 -19.13 -1.43
CA THR A 96 -11.92 -20.39 -2.17
C THR A 96 -10.73 -21.26 -1.79
N ALA A 97 -9.70 -20.68 -1.15
CA ALA A 97 -8.49 -21.37 -0.71
C ALA A 97 -7.94 -20.71 0.58
N PRO A 98 -8.50 -20.96 1.78
CA PRO A 98 -8.19 -20.22 3.00
C PRO A 98 -6.74 -20.34 3.51
N SER A 99 -5.94 -21.24 2.96
CA SER A 99 -4.49 -21.30 3.21
C SER A 99 -3.69 -20.24 2.48
N ILE A 100 -4.30 -19.60 1.47
CA ILE A 100 -3.72 -18.50 0.70
C ILE A 100 -4.27 -17.19 1.28
N GLN A 101 -3.39 -16.23 1.53
CA GLN A 101 -3.80 -14.86 1.85
C GLN A 101 -4.18 -14.12 0.56
N SER A 102 -5.14 -13.24 0.67
CA SER A 102 -5.51 -12.30 -0.39
C SER A 102 -5.65 -10.89 0.19
N ASP A 103 -5.98 -9.93 -0.66
CA ASP A 103 -5.93 -8.52 -0.30
C ASP A 103 -7.31 -7.88 -0.27
N ILE A 104 -7.50 -7.01 0.71
CA ILE A 104 -8.57 -6.04 0.76
C ILE A 104 -7.93 -4.64 0.83
N VAL A 105 -8.42 -3.73 0.01
CA VAL A 105 -8.11 -2.30 0.15
C VAL A 105 -9.26 -1.66 0.91
N LYS A 106 -8.96 -0.95 1.99
CA LYS A 106 -9.94 -0.26 2.82
C LYS A 106 -9.69 1.25 2.82
N GLU A 107 -10.76 2.02 2.85
CA GLU A 107 -10.73 3.43 3.24
C GLU A 107 -11.48 3.60 4.55
N VAL A 108 -10.84 4.23 5.53
CA VAL A 108 -11.46 4.58 6.82
C VAL A 108 -11.51 6.09 6.99
N ASN A 109 -12.61 6.57 7.59
CA ASN A 109 -12.75 7.97 7.95
C ASN A 109 -12.07 8.27 9.29
N ARG A 110 -12.10 9.55 9.71
CA ARG A 110 -11.49 10.01 10.97
C ARG A 110 -12.15 9.44 12.23
N LYS A 111 -13.28 8.73 12.13
CA LYS A 111 -13.91 8.01 13.23
C LYS A 111 -13.51 6.54 13.28
N GLY A 112 -12.66 6.07 12.34
CA GLY A 112 -12.29 4.66 12.19
C GLY A 112 -13.36 3.80 11.50
N GLU A 113 -14.39 4.41 10.89
CA GLU A 113 -15.43 3.70 10.15
C GLU A 113 -14.94 3.39 8.74
N VAL A 114 -15.10 2.14 8.28
CA VAL A 114 -14.82 1.76 6.88
C VAL A 114 -15.88 2.40 5.99
N VAL A 115 -15.45 3.27 5.08
CA VAL A 115 -16.34 4.00 4.16
C VAL A 115 -16.24 3.49 2.72
N TRP A 116 -15.21 2.73 2.42
CA TRP A 116 -15.03 2.01 1.15
C TRP A 116 -14.17 0.77 1.36
N GLU A 117 -14.50 -0.29 0.61
CA GLU A 117 -13.76 -1.56 0.63
C GLU A 117 -13.74 -2.16 -0.78
N TRP A 118 -12.59 -2.71 -1.17
CA TRP A 118 -12.42 -3.46 -2.41
C TRP A 118 -11.65 -4.76 -2.11
N LYS A 119 -12.27 -5.89 -2.40
CA LYS A 119 -11.71 -7.22 -2.16
C LYS A 119 -11.20 -7.81 -3.46
N ALA A 120 -9.92 -8.16 -3.53
CA ALA A 120 -9.30 -8.64 -4.75
C ALA A 120 -10.10 -9.79 -5.40
N TRP A 121 -10.53 -10.78 -4.63
CA TRP A 121 -11.24 -11.97 -5.13
C TRP A 121 -12.66 -11.73 -5.63
N GLU A 122 -13.22 -10.55 -5.43
CA GLU A 122 -14.52 -10.15 -5.96
C GLU A 122 -14.42 -9.48 -7.35
N HIS A 123 -13.19 -9.09 -7.75
CA HIS A 123 -12.97 -8.24 -8.94
C HIS A 123 -11.94 -8.78 -9.91
N ILE A 124 -11.03 -9.66 -9.47
CA ILE A 124 -10.00 -10.26 -10.33
C ILE A 124 -10.06 -11.78 -10.24
N ASP A 125 -9.83 -12.43 -11.39
CA ASP A 125 -9.84 -13.89 -11.50
C ASP A 125 -8.41 -14.45 -11.36
N PRO A 126 -8.15 -15.39 -10.44
CA PRO A 126 -6.85 -16.04 -10.33
C PRO A 126 -6.37 -16.73 -11.63
N ASP A 127 -7.28 -17.17 -12.48
CA ASP A 127 -6.95 -17.78 -13.77
C ASP A 127 -6.48 -16.74 -14.82
N GLU A 128 -6.84 -15.47 -14.64
CA GLU A 128 -6.39 -14.36 -15.49
C GLU A 128 -5.18 -13.63 -14.90
N TYR A 129 -5.11 -13.55 -13.57
CA TYR A 129 -4.05 -12.90 -12.80
C TYR A 129 -3.19 -13.96 -12.10
N ILE A 130 -2.50 -14.75 -12.92
CA ILE A 130 -1.67 -15.89 -12.46
C ILE A 130 -0.43 -15.36 -11.73
N ALA A 131 -0.21 -15.85 -10.52
CA ALA A 131 1.03 -15.57 -9.78
C ALA A 131 2.22 -16.21 -10.47
N HIS A 132 3.36 -15.52 -10.52
CA HIS A 132 4.58 -16.07 -11.11
C HIS A 132 5.14 -17.20 -10.22
N GLU A 133 5.68 -18.25 -10.85
CA GLU A 133 6.23 -19.46 -10.20
C GLU A 133 7.33 -19.20 -9.15
N CYS A 134 7.95 -18.01 -9.17
CA CYS A 134 8.96 -17.63 -8.19
C CYS A 134 8.39 -17.27 -6.80
N PHE A 135 7.07 -17.14 -6.68
CA PHE A 135 6.40 -16.92 -5.40
C PHE A 135 5.90 -18.24 -4.81
N ASN A 136 5.96 -18.32 -3.50
CA ASN A 136 5.18 -19.32 -2.79
C ASN A 136 3.69 -18.96 -2.95
N ASP A 137 2.83 -19.98 -3.07
CA ASP A 137 1.38 -19.81 -3.22
C ASP A 137 0.73 -19.45 -1.87
N ASP A 138 1.33 -18.49 -1.14
CA ASP A 138 0.88 -18.10 0.20
C ASP A 138 0.13 -16.75 0.19
N HIS A 139 0.30 -15.92 -0.85
CA HIS A 139 -0.38 -14.63 -0.97
C HIS A 139 -0.64 -14.23 -2.42
N TRP A 140 -1.91 -13.99 -2.74
CA TRP A 140 -2.38 -13.58 -4.07
C TRP A 140 -3.44 -12.46 -3.96
N PRO A 141 -3.38 -11.39 -4.78
CA PRO A 141 -2.32 -11.01 -5.75
C PRO A 141 -1.14 -10.27 -5.12
N LEU A 142 -1.14 -10.05 -3.82
CA LEU A 142 -0.22 -9.26 -3.03
C LEU A 142 -0.16 -7.79 -3.48
N ILE A 143 -1.13 -7.00 -3.05
CA ILE A 143 -1.16 -5.56 -3.31
C ILE A 143 -0.09 -4.87 -2.46
N ASN A 144 1.00 -4.44 -3.09
CA ASN A 144 2.17 -3.87 -2.43
C ASN A 144 2.38 -2.37 -2.69
N GLY A 145 1.42 -1.71 -3.28
CA GLY A 145 1.43 -0.26 -3.50
C GLY A 145 0.05 0.26 -3.83
N LEU A 146 -0.31 1.41 -3.27
CA LEU A 146 -1.57 2.11 -3.45
C LEU A 146 -1.35 3.58 -3.79
N HIS A 147 -2.18 4.12 -4.65
CA HIS A 147 -2.25 5.55 -4.87
C HIS A 147 -3.64 5.95 -5.36
N GLN A 148 -4.29 6.91 -4.70
CA GLN A 148 -5.49 7.53 -5.25
C GLN A 148 -5.09 8.70 -6.14
N THR A 149 -5.48 8.64 -7.41
CA THR A 149 -5.23 9.69 -8.39
C THR A 149 -6.09 10.93 -8.15
N GLU A 150 -5.74 12.05 -8.77
CA GLU A 150 -6.49 13.30 -8.66
C GLU A 150 -7.94 13.17 -9.14
N ASP A 151 -8.20 12.36 -10.17
CA ASP A 151 -9.55 12.07 -10.69
C ASP A 151 -10.30 10.98 -9.89
N GLY A 152 -9.71 10.46 -8.80
CA GLY A 152 -10.35 9.56 -7.85
C GLY A 152 -10.30 8.07 -8.21
N LEU A 153 -9.46 7.66 -9.16
CA LEU A 153 -9.12 6.25 -9.35
C LEU A 153 -8.19 5.77 -8.24
N VAL A 154 -8.19 4.47 -7.97
CA VAL A 154 -7.20 3.84 -7.08
C VAL A 154 -6.26 2.99 -7.90
N LEU A 155 -5.00 3.41 -7.99
CA LEU A 155 -3.91 2.60 -8.54
C LEU A 155 -3.51 1.55 -7.51
N MET A 156 -3.37 0.30 -7.95
CA MET A 156 -2.92 -0.82 -7.13
C MET A 156 -1.80 -1.57 -7.84
N SER A 157 -0.70 -1.78 -7.15
CA SER A 157 0.40 -2.62 -7.64
C SER A 157 0.20 -4.04 -7.14
N LEU A 158 0.05 -4.99 -8.08
CA LEU A 158 -0.15 -6.43 -7.83
C LEU A 158 1.19 -7.14 -8.00
N ARG A 159 1.90 -7.42 -6.90
CA ARG A 159 3.29 -7.88 -6.94
C ARG A 159 3.44 -9.29 -7.50
N THR A 160 2.64 -10.25 -7.02
CA THR A 160 2.82 -11.66 -7.40
C THR A 160 2.41 -11.95 -8.83
N THR A 161 1.53 -11.12 -9.39
CA THR A 161 1.04 -11.22 -10.78
C THR A 161 1.73 -10.24 -11.73
N SER A 162 2.57 -9.34 -11.21
CA SER A 162 3.27 -8.30 -11.96
C SER A 162 2.34 -7.42 -12.80
N GLY A 163 1.47 -6.68 -12.14
CA GLY A 163 0.53 -5.77 -12.77
C GLY A 163 0.28 -4.52 -11.96
N ILE A 164 -0.08 -3.44 -12.64
CA ILE A 164 -0.68 -2.25 -12.05
C ILE A 164 -2.09 -2.15 -12.61
N ILE A 165 -3.06 -1.96 -11.75
CA ILE A 165 -4.46 -1.74 -12.12
C ILE A 165 -4.94 -0.38 -11.61
N ALA A 166 -5.87 0.25 -12.33
CA ALA A 166 -6.61 1.41 -11.88
C ALA A 166 -8.07 1.04 -11.66
N VAL A 167 -8.56 1.26 -10.45
CA VAL A 167 -9.90 0.89 -10.02
C VAL A 167 -10.74 2.15 -9.83
N LYS A 168 -11.94 2.17 -10.41
CA LYS A 168 -12.93 3.21 -10.18
C LYS A 168 -13.65 2.98 -8.86
N LYS A 169 -13.42 3.82 -7.85
CA LYS A 169 -13.98 3.64 -6.50
C LYS A 169 -15.49 3.49 -6.46
N SER A 170 -16.23 4.22 -7.29
CA SER A 170 -17.70 4.20 -7.27
C SER A 170 -18.33 2.89 -7.73
N THR A 171 -17.61 2.07 -8.52
CA THR A 171 -18.13 0.81 -9.09
C THR A 171 -17.29 -0.41 -8.72
N GLY A 172 -16.04 -0.23 -8.28
CA GLY A 172 -15.07 -1.31 -8.06
C GLY A 172 -14.48 -1.86 -9.37
N GLU A 173 -14.87 -1.32 -10.53
CA GLU A 173 -14.38 -1.79 -11.84
C GLU A 173 -12.94 -1.40 -12.10
N ILE A 174 -12.18 -2.33 -12.69
CA ILE A 174 -10.85 -2.06 -13.26
C ILE A 174 -11.07 -1.35 -14.59
N VAL A 175 -10.59 -0.10 -14.69
CA VAL A 175 -10.73 0.74 -15.90
C VAL A 175 -9.45 0.81 -16.72
N TRP A 176 -8.33 0.40 -16.15
CA TRP A 176 -7.03 0.37 -16.82
C TRP A 176 -6.11 -0.66 -16.15
N GLU A 177 -5.24 -1.28 -16.95
CA GLU A 177 -4.23 -2.21 -16.47
C GLU A 177 -2.94 -2.15 -17.28
N PHE A 178 -1.82 -2.40 -16.60
CA PHE A 178 -0.49 -2.46 -17.19
C PHE A 178 0.25 -3.65 -16.57
N LYS A 179 0.50 -4.69 -17.37
CA LYS A 179 0.94 -6.00 -16.87
C LYS A 179 2.31 -6.42 -17.41
N TYR A 180 2.81 -7.53 -16.86
CA TYR A 180 3.97 -8.25 -17.38
C TYR A 180 3.85 -8.47 -18.90
N PRO A 181 4.93 -8.33 -19.69
CA PRO A 181 6.33 -8.11 -19.26
C PRO A 181 6.74 -6.64 -19.09
N ASN A 182 5.82 -5.69 -19.24
CA ASN A 182 6.13 -4.26 -19.15
C ASN A 182 6.60 -3.85 -17.75
N VAL A 183 6.02 -4.46 -16.72
CA VAL A 183 6.45 -4.35 -15.32
C VAL A 183 6.68 -5.73 -14.73
N ALA A 184 7.54 -5.85 -13.70
CA ALA A 184 7.84 -7.11 -13.06
C ALA A 184 8.14 -6.91 -11.58
N GLN A 185 7.24 -7.42 -10.71
CA GLN A 185 7.30 -7.28 -9.23
C GLN A 185 7.43 -5.83 -8.78
N GLN A 186 6.78 -4.93 -9.47
CA GLN A 186 6.83 -3.48 -9.27
C GLN A 186 6.25 -3.07 -7.91
N HIS A 187 6.52 -1.83 -7.50
CA HIS A 187 6.06 -1.19 -6.26
C HIS A 187 5.65 0.25 -6.52
N CYS A 188 4.89 0.82 -5.57
CA CYS A 188 4.64 2.24 -5.42
C CYS A 188 4.23 2.94 -6.73
N PRO A 189 3.12 2.54 -7.38
CA PRO A 189 2.57 3.32 -8.48
C PRO A 189 2.07 4.65 -7.94
N VAL A 190 2.50 5.76 -8.53
CA VAL A 190 2.06 7.10 -8.16
C VAL A 190 1.74 7.91 -9.41
N GLU A 191 0.71 8.73 -9.35
CA GLU A 191 0.43 9.73 -10.37
C GLU A 191 1.30 10.97 -10.14
N THR A 192 1.99 11.41 -11.18
CA THR A 192 2.77 12.65 -11.17
C THR A 192 1.89 13.83 -11.54
N LEU A 193 2.37 15.05 -11.30
CA LEU A 193 1.62 16.29 -11.56
C LEU A 193 1.18 16.49 -13.02
N ASP A 194 1.79 15.80 -13.97
CA ASP A 194 1.44 15.85 -15.39
C ASP A 194 0.52 14.69 -15.83
N GLY A 195 0.01 13.90 -14.86
CA GLY A 195 -0.87 12.76 -15.11
C GLY A 195 -0.15 11.49 -15.58
N THR A 196 1.19 11.46 -15.54
CA THR A 196 1.99 10.26 -15.84
C THR A 196 2.00 9.33 -14.62
N ILE A 197 1.99 8.02 -14.82
CA ILE A 197 2.15 7.04 -13.73
C ILE A 197 3.63 6.65 -13.63
N LEU A 198 4.22 6.93 -12.48
CA LEU A 198 5.56 6.48 -12.11
C LEU A 198 5.45 5.25 -11.20
N CYS A 199 6.30 4.24 -11.40
CA CYS A 199 6.41 3.11 -10.48
C CYS A 199 7.86 2.68 -10.31
N PHE A 200 8.17 2.04 -9.19
CA PHE A 200 9.43 1.33 -9.03
C PHE A 200 9.31 -0.08 -9.58
N ASP A 201 9.99 -0.36 -10.68
CA ASP A 201 9.95 -1.66 -11.32
C ASP A 201 11.18 -2.50 -10.91
N ASN A 202 10.95 -3.56 -10.13
CA ASN A 202 12.02 -4.45 -9.67
C ASN A 202 12.67 -5.25 -10.82
N GLY A 203 11.91 -5.62 -11.85
CA GLY A 203 12.43 -6.33 -13.02
C GLY A 203 12.91 -7.76 -12.79
N ASN A 204 12.71 -8.32 -11.60
CA ASN A 204 13.38 -9.54 -11.12
C ASN A 204 13.12 -10.82 -11.94
N ILE A 205 11.98 -10.90 -12.60
CA ILE A 205 11.55 -12.09 -13.37
C ILE A 205 11.59 -11.89 -14.89
N ARG A 206 12.06 -10.72 -15.35
CA ARG A 206 12.21 -10.48 -16.78
C ARG A 206 13.34 -11.32 -17.35
N PRO A 207 13.16 -11.88 -18.57
CA PRO A 207 14.28 -12.41 -19.34
C PRO A 207 15.35 -11.33 -19.51
N SER A 208 16.62 -11.71 -19.40
CA SER A 208 17.78 -10.79 -19.51
C SER A 208 17.86 -9.99 -20.80
N SER A 209 17.07 -10.34 -21.82
CA SER A 209 16.95 -9.63 -23.10
C SER A 209 15.97 -8.45 -23.07
N ILE A 210 15.21 -8.27 -22.00
CA ILE A 210 14.21 -7.19 -21.87
C ILE A 210 14.67 -6.26 -20.75
N HIS A 211 15.63 -5.40 -21.05
CA HIS A 211 16.00 -4.29 -20.17
C HIS A 211 15.31 -3.02 -20.69
N HIS A 212 14.42 -2.46 -19.90
CA HIS A 212 13.95 -1.10 -20.11
C HIS A 212 14.87 -0.17 -19.32
N SER A 213 15.54 0.70 -20.05
CA SER A 213 16.32 1.81 -19.49
C SER A 213 15.40 2.97 -19.12
#